data_c9fac39514c5a62af1a4658107e39870
#
_entry.id   c9fac39514c5a62af1a4658107e39870
#
_cell.length_a   1.000
_cell.length_b   1.000
_cell.length_c   1.000
_cell.angle_alpha   90.00
_cell.angle_beta   90.00
_cell.angle_gamma   90.00
#
_symmetry.space_group_name_H-M   'P 1'
#
loop_
_entity.id
_entity.type
_entity.pdbx_description
1 polymer ?
#
loop_
_entity_poly.entity_id
_entity_poly.type
_entity_poly.pdbx_seq_one_letter_code
_entity_poly.pdbx_strand_id
1 'polypeptide(L)'
;MVFESSEPVLAPPTVEVTQVVAXVEADGELEDLGTRKSGNDWNVFLGPNGDSXSRETGIITDWGGKGLXLLWERDLGSSYGMGTVSKGRYYQFDRVDNKAFVVCLNAETGKXLWKFQYTSGYEDLYGYDPGPRCSPLVDRNRVFIYGTEGMVYCLNATTGKEEWSVDTIKKFGVIQNFFGVGSNPVIEGDLLICMVGGSPDKDKQIPPGQLDLVTPNGTGIVAFNKSTGKVEYQVIDDLASYSSLKLATIGDRRWCFAFARGGLTGFDPASGAVDFEYPWRAHTLESVNAAMPVVVGDEVFISETYGPGSTLLKIDKGTKSIVWKDEEFSRDKAMQAHWNTPVYVDGYVYGCSGRHTQNADLRCVQWKTGKVMWSIPRTTRCSLTYIDGHFLCQGEYGHLFLFKANPEKFEPLAGDIKKGDREGEYDLPFDTTYDLSYPAWAAPVVSHGLLYVRGSDKVICLELINNK
;
A
#
# COMPACT_ATOMS: atom_id res chain seq x y z
N MET A 1 5.78 -5.09 50.45
CA MET A 1 6.64 -4.49 49.41
C MET A 1 5.73 -3.93 48.33
N VAL A 2 5.66 -2.60 48.26
CA VAL A 2 4.87 -1.91 47.25
C VAL A 2 5.80 -1.62 46.07
N PHE A 3 5.56 -2.20 44.91
CA PHE A 3 6.29 -1.86 43.71
C PHE A 3 5.73 -0.56 43.15
N GLU A 4 6.46 0.53 43.27
CA GLU A 4 6.15 1.76 42.55
C GLU A 4 6.48 1.54 41.07
N SER A 5 5.45 1.56 40.23
CA SER A 5 5.65 1.57 38.79
C SER A 5 6.03 2.99 38.37
N SER A 6 7.29 3.20 38.01
CA SER A 6 7.71 4.45 37.39
C SER A 6 7.25 4.45 35.94
N GLU A 7 6.33 5.33 35.59
CA GLU A 7 5.96 5.57 34.17
C GLU A 7 7.20 6.09 33.43
N PRO A 8 7.51 5.53 32.26
CA PRO A 8 8.63 6.04 31.49
C PRO A 8 8.32 7.45 30.96
N VAL A 9 9.21 8.37 31.22
CA VAL A 9 9.14 9.75 30.68
C VAL A 9 9.41 9.65 29.17
N LEU A 10 8.38 9.99 28.39
CA LEU A 10 8.50 10.02 26.92
C LEU A 10 9.45 11.15 26.49
N ALA A 11 10.59 10.78 25.92
CA ALA A 11 11.53 11.76 25.35
C ALA A 11 10.95 12.34 24.06
N PRO A 12 11.16 13.63 23.79
CA PRO A 12 10.71 14.22 22.53
C PRO A 12 11.41 13.59 21.31
N PRO A 13 10.77 13.59 20.14
CA PRO A 13 11.38 13.02 18.94
C PRO A 13 12.70 13.71 18.59
N THR A 14 13.70 12.90 18.26
CA THR A 14 15.02 13.39 17.86
C THR A 14 15.18 13.29 16.35
N VAL A 15 15.55 14.39 15.72
CA VAL A 15 15.88 14.44 14.30
C VAL A 15 17.42 14.40 14.19
N GLU A 16 17.93 13.33 13.59
CA GLU A 16 19.35 13.26 13.25
C GLU A 16 19.54 13.73 11.80
N VAL A 17 20.08 14.93 11.66
CA VAL A 17 20.36 15.53 10.34
C VAL A 17 21.85 15.37 10.04
N THR A 18 22.16 14.68 8.97
CA THR A 18 23.54 14.45 8.54
C THR A 18 24.14 15.60 7.72
N GLN A 19 23.29 16.55 7.26
CA GLN A 19 23.77 17.78 6.57
C GLN A 19 22.83 18.95 6.85
N VAL A 20 23.41 20.11 7.11
CA VAL A 20 22.67 21.37 7.25
C VAL A 20 22.49 21.95 5.85
N VAL A 21 21.29 21.82 5.32
CA VAL A 21 20.89 22.49 4.05
C VAL A 21 20.07 23.72 4.42
N ALA A 22 20.29 24.83 3.72
CA ALA A 22 19.54 26.07 3.91
C ALA A 22 18.02 25.83 3.75
N UNK A 23 17.15 26.24 4.46
CA UNK A 23 16.05 26.08 4.49
C UNK A 23 15.50 26.20 3.36
N VAL A 24 15.25 25.39 2.80
CA VAL A 24 14.42 25.31 1.62
C VAL A 24 12.97 25.55 2.07
N GLU A 25 12.32 26.44 1.43
CA GLU A 25 10.90 26.72 1.74
C GLU A 25 10.07 25.45 1.53
N ALA A 26 9.19 25.12 2.47
CA ALA A 26 8.40 23.88 2.44
C ALA A 26 7.51 23.76 1.20
N ASP A 27 7.08 24.90 0.63
CA ASP A 27 6.26 24.93 -0.59
C ASP A 27 7.09 24.90 -1.88
N GLY A 28 8.42 24.86 -1.78
CA GLY A 28 9.33 24.81 -2.91
C GLY A 28 9.35 23.44 -3.60
N GLU A 29 9.92 23.42 -4.79
CA GLU A 29 10.17 22.18 -5.54
C GLU A 29 11.30 21.42 -4.89
N LEU A 30 11.16 20.10 -4.81
CA LEU A 30 12.21 19.20 -4.30
C LEU A 30 13.34 19.11 -5.35
N GLU A 31 14.57 19.42 -4.93
CA GLU A 31 15.73 19.31 -5.81
C GLU A 31 15.93 17.86 -6.24
N ASP A 32 16.15 17.63 -7.51
CA ASP A 32 16.36 16.29 -8.07
C ASP A 32 17.82 15.86 -7.91
N LEU A 33 18.06 14.84 -7.10
CA LEU A 33 19.38 14.26 -6.87
C LEU A 33 19.69 13.11 -7.86
N GLY A 34 18.71 12.68 -8.65
CA GLY A 34 18.86 11.56 -9.57
C GLY A 34 19.77 11.88 -10.76
N THR A 35 20.63 10.95 -11.13
CA THR A 35 21.44 11.04 -12.37
C THR A 35 20.73 10.38 -13.54
N ARG A 36 19.85 9.42 -13.30
CA ARG A 36 19.02 8.75 -14.31
C ARG A 36 17.84 9.68 -14.67
N LYS A 37 17.85 10.21 -15.90
CA LYS A 37 16.86 11.20 -16.32
C LYS A 37 15.63 10.62 -17.00
N SER A 38 15.73 9.38 -17.49
CA SER A 38 14.57 8.66 -18.04
C SER A 38 13.81 7.95 -16.93
N GLY A 39 12.49 7.87 -17.07
CA GLY A 39 11.65 7.16 -16.10
C GLY A 39 10.73 8.09 -15.33
N ASN A 40 10.14 7.55 -14.31
CA ASN A 40 9.15 8.26 -13.48
C ASN A 40 9.40 8.04 -11.99
N ASP A 41 9.05 9.03 -11.20
CA ASP A 41 9.00 8.89 -9.74
C ASP A 41 7.92 7.87 -9.34
N TRP A 42 8.09 7.26 -8.18
CA TRP A 42 7.12 6.36 -7.55
C TRP A 42 6.79 6.92 -6.16
N ASN A 43 6.17 8.08 -6.16
CA ASN A 43 6.10 8.95 -4.98
C ASN A 43 4.94 8.67 -4.02
N VAL A 44 4.04 7.76 -4.39
CA VAL A 44 2.88 7.37 -3.56
C VAL A 44 2.69 5.84 -3.63
N PHE A 45 1.84 5.32 -2.76
CA PHE A 45 1.50 3.90 -2.71
C PHE A 45 0.98 3.41 -4.08
N LEU A 46 1.58 2.34 -4.59
CA LEU A 46 1.29 1.72 -5.90
C LEU A 46 1.55 2.66 -7.10
N GLY A 47 2.47 3.62 -6.93
CA GLY A 47 2.93 4.50 -8.02
C GLY A 47 2.07 5.73 -8.23
N PRO A 48 2.50 6.61 -9.13
CA PRO A 48 1.90 7.95 -9.25
C PRO A 48 0.41 7.94 -9.57
N ASN A 49 -0.10 6.89 -10.15
CA ASN A 49 -1.54 6.74 -10.44
C ASN A 49 -2.25 5.80 -9.47
N GLY A 50 -1.52 5.21 -8.50
CA GLY A 50 -2.09 4.22 -7.58
C GLY A 50 -2.66 3.01 -8.32
N ASP A 51 -1.95 2.53 -9.35
CA ASP A 51 -2.41 1.43 -10.21
C ASP A 51 -1.37 0.31 -10.36
N SER A 52 -0.25 0.45 -9.69
CA SER A 52 0.90 -0.48 -9.79
C SER A 52 1.40 -0.73 -11.22
N UNK A 53 1.35 0.17 -12.25
CA UNK A 53 1.72 0.16 -13.45
C UNK A 53 2.75 1.04 -13.59
N SER A 54 3.97 0.71 -14.00
CA SER A 54 5.02 1.60 -14.52
C SER A 54 4.86 1.80 -16.03
N ARG A 55 5.15 2.99 -16.48
CA ARG A 55 5.11 3.31 -17.92
C ARG A 55 6.50 3.27 -18.55
N GLU A 56 7.51 2.86 -17.79
CA GLU A 56 8.87 2.72 -18.30
C GLU A 56 8.96 1.51 -19.23
N THR A 57 9.92 1.53 -20.16
CA THR A 57 10.10 0.47 -21.17
C THR A 57 11.58 0.11 -21.32
N GLY A 58 11.84 -1.05 -21.92
CA GLY A 58 13.19 -1.52 -22.17
C GLY A 58 13.77 -2.34 -21.01
N ILE A 59 12.90 -3.05 -20.29
CA ILE A 59 13.34 -3.86 -19.14
C ILE A 59 14.22 -5.03 -19.57
N ILE A 60 15.11 -5.43 -18.68
CA ILE A 60 15.90 -6.65 -18.82
C ILE A 60 14.97 -7.82 -18.55
N THR A 61 14.71 -8.65 -19.56
CA THR A 61 13.84 -9.83 -19.44
C THR A 61 14.59 -11.14 -19.27
N ASP A 62 15.87 -11.17 -19.62
CA ASP A 62 16.73 -12.32 -19.37
C ASP A 62 17.59 -12.04 -18.13
N TRP A 63 17.22 -12.65 -17.03
CA TRP A 63 17.93 -12.45 -15.76
C TRP A 63 19.09 -13.43 -15.57
N GLY A 64 19.26 -14.38 -16.48
CA GLY A 64 20.27 -15.41 -16.34
C GLY A 64 20.05 -16.22 -15.06
N GLY A 65 21.05 -16.97 -14.66
CA GLY A 65 20.99 -17.77 -13.43
C GLY A 65 21.33 -17.01 -12.16
N LYS A 66 21.69 -15.72 -12.27
CA LYS A 66 22.12 -14.89 -11.13
C LYS A 66 21.17 -13.75 -10.78
N GLY A 67 20.10 -13.57 -11.54
CA GLY A 67 19.17 -12.47 -11.38
C GLY A 67 19.67 -11.17 -11.98
N LEU A 68 19.04 -10.08 -11.60
CA LEU A 68 19.42 -8.71 -12.01
C LEU A 68 20.56 -8.17 -11.12
N UNK A 69 21.28 -7.29 -11.39
CA UNK A 69 22.25 -6.72 -10.79
C UNK A 69 21.78 -6.06 -9.66
N LEU A 70 22.38 -6.43 -8.64
CA LEU A 70 22.20 -5.77 -7.35
C LEU A 70 23.10 -4.53 -7.27
N LEU A 71 22.50 -3.38 -7.09
CA LEU A 71 23.24 -2.12 -7.01
C LEU A 71 23.56 -1.76 -5.56
N TRP A 72 22.58 -1.93 -4.67
CA TRP A 72 22.77 -1.71 -3.23
C TRP A 72 21.71 -2.46 -2.43
N GLU A 73 22.01 -2.69 -1.17
CA GLU A 73 21.05 -3.24 -0.20
C GLU A 73 21.18 -2.50 1.14
N ARG A 74 20.09 -2.50 1.91
CA ARG A 74 20.01 -1.88 3.23
C ARG A 74 19.15 -2.71 4.17
N ASP A 75 19.63 -2.89 5.38
CA ASP A 75 18.85 -3.50 6.46
C ASP A 75 17.65 -2.59 6.79
N LEU A 76 16.52 -3.20 7.11
CA LEU A 76 15.28 -2.54 7.46
C LEU A 76 14.80 -2.95 8.85
N GLY A 77 13.91 -2.17 9.40
CA GLY A 77 13.11 -2.56 10.56
C GLY A 77 11.81 -3.25 10.14
N SER A 78 10.98 -3.53 11.13
CA SER A 78 9.65 -4.11 10.93
C SER A 78 8.76 -3.16 10.13
N SER A 79 8.10 -3.66 9.08
CA SER A 79 7.09 -2.91 8.32
C SER A 79 6.52 -3.79 7.21
N TYR A 80 5.27 -3.51 6.83
CA TYR A 80 4.69 -4.07 5.59
C TYR A 80 4.62 -3.02 4.48
N GLY A 81 5.00 -1.78 4.76
CA GLY A 81 4.93 -0.68 3.79
C GLY A 81 5.99 -0.78 2.70
N MET A 82 5.59 -0.47 1.47
CA MET A 82 6.56 -0.34 0.38
C MET A 82 7.29 1.00 0.51
N GLY A 83 8.48 1.08 -0.06
CA GLY A 83 9.19 2.36 -0.18
C GLY A 83 8.58 3.22 -1.28
N THR A 84 8.97 4.50 -1.30
CA THR A 84 8.59 5.44 -2.36
C THR A 84 9.84 6.16 -2.86
N VAL A 85 9.77 6.62 -4.12
CA VAL A 85 10.90 7.28 -4.76
C VAL A 85 10.44 8.62 -5.34
N SER A 86 11.15 9.68 -5.01
CA SER A 86 10.90 10.99 -5.61
C SER A 86 12.18 11.79 -5.72
N LYS A 87 12.43 12.33 -6.91
CA LYS A 87 13.58 13.22 -7.18
C LYS A 87 14.91 12.64 -6.67
N GLY A 88 15.17 11.37 -7.00
CA GLY A 88 16.40 10.70 -6.64
C GLY A 88 16.56 10.32 -5.18
N ARG A 89 15.47 10.38 -4.41
CA ARG A 89 15.43 9.96 -3.01
C ARG A 89 14.50 8.75 -2.85
N TYR A 90 14.94 7.75 -2.07
CA TYR A 90 14.15 6.59 -1.67
C TYR A 90 13.76 6.78 -0.20
N TYR A 91 12.49 6.67 0.11
CA TYR A 91 11.95 6.83 1.46
C TYR A 91 11.38 5.50 1.94
N GLN A 92 11.72 5.10 3.16
CA GLN A 92 11.21 3.88 3.77
C GLN A 92 10.75 4.16 5.20
N PHE A 93 9.58 3.63 5.57
CA PHE A 93 8.97 3.83 6.88
C PHE A 93 8.93 2.48 7.60
N ASP A 94 9.69 2.35 8.69
CA ASP A 94 9.90 1.11 9.42
C ASP A 94 9.88 1.34 10.93
N ARG A 95 10.07 0.26 11.69
CA ARG A 95 10.15 0.33 13.15
C ARG A 95 11.21 -0.65 13.66
N VAL A 96 12.00 -0.20 14.64
CA VAL A 96 12.91 -1.04 15.42
C VAL A 96 12.58 -0.82 16.90
N ASP A 97 12.32 -1.87 17.63
CA ASP A 97 11.88 -1.81 19.02
C ASP A 97 10.64 -0.91 19.16
N ASN A 98 10.72 0.14 19.98
CA ASN A 98 9.63 1.11 20.14
C ASN A 98 9.86 2.41 19.35
N LYS A 99 10.73 2.40 18.35
CA LYS A 99 11.01 3.58 17.51
C LYS A 99 10.55 3.34 16.08
N ALA A 100 9.51 4.04 15.67
CA ALA A 100 9.11 4.15 14.27
C ALA A 100 9.96 5.23 13.62
N PHE A 101 10.36 5.02 12.35
CA PHE A 101 11.26 5.98 11.70
C PHE A 101 11.07 5.97 10.18
N VAL A 102 11.33 7.12 9.59
CA VAL A 102 11.51 7.25 8.14
C VAL A 102 12.99 7.44 7.86
N VAL A 103 13.52 6.61 6.97
CA VAL A 103 14.84 6.82 6.41
C VAL A 103 14.71 7.34 4.99
N CYS A 104 15.50 8.36 4.65
CA CYS A 104 15.63 8.87 3.30
C CYS A 104 17.02 8.53 2.79
N LEU A 105 17.07 7.82 1.66
CA LEU A 105 18.31 7.39 1.03
C LEU A 105 18.42 8.04 -0.35
N ASN A 106 19.64 8.20 -0.83
CA ASN A 106 19.86 8.45 -2.25
C ASN A 106 19.38 7.20 -3.00
N ALA A 107 18.44 7.36 -3.93
CA ALA A 107 17.78 6.25 -4.59
C ALA A 107 18.72 5.35 -5.40
N GLU A 108 19.78 5.94 -5.98
CA GLU A 108 20.71 5.21 -6.85
C GLU A 108 21.83 4.51 -6.09
N THR A 109 22.20 5.02 -4.89
CA THR A 109 23.39 4.53 -4.16
C THR A 109 23.06 3.93 -2.79
N GLY A 110 21.83 4.10 -2.28
CA GLY A 110 21.46 3.64 -0.96
C GLY A 110 22.08 4.42 0.19
N LYS A 111 22.74 5.56 -0.07
CA LYS A 111 23.41 6.38 0.96
C LYS A 111 22.39 7.21 1.77
N UNK A 112 22.11 7.30 3.06
CA UNK A 112 21.39 7.92 3.84
C UNK A 112 21.52 9.22 3.62
N LEU A 113 20.62 9.88 3.60
CA LEU A 113 20.54 11.33 3.53
C LEU A 113 20.07 11.91 4.87
N TRP A 114 18.96 11.37 5.41
CA TRP A 114 18.47 11.75 6.74
C TRP A 114 17.59 10.64 7.32
N LYS A 115 17.31 10.76 8.63
CA LYS A 115 16.39 9.87 9.35
C LYS A 115 15.55 10.71 10.32
N PHE A 116 14.24 10.50 10.31
CA PHE A 116 13.30 11.01 11.32
C PHE A 116 12.82 9.83 12.15
N GLN A 117 12.64 10.00 13.47
CA GLN A 117 12.11 8.91 14.32
C GLN A 117 11.25 9.45 15.46
N TYR A 118 10.32 8.61 15.91
CA TYR A 118 9.43 8.92 17.04
C TYR A 118 9.11 7.64 17.79
N THR A 119 8.59 7.77 19.02
CA THR A 119 8.22 6.62 19.83
C THR A 119 6.84 6.12 19.43
N SER A 120 6.72 4.82 19.16
CA SER A 120 5.46 4.13 18.86
C SER A 120 5.23 3.04 19.89
N GLY A 121 4.09 3.12 20.59
CA GLY A 121 3.69 2.11 21.56
C GLY A 121 2.72 1.07 21.01
N TYR A 122 2.53 1.02 19.70
CA TYR A 122 1.58 0.10 19.09
C TYR A 122 1.97 -1.36 19.34
N GLU A 123 0.99 -2.17 19.70
CA GLU A 123 1.13 -3.63 19.79
C GLU A 123 0.01 -4.27 18.95
N ASP A 124 0.40 -5.20 18.09
CA ASP A 124 -0.55 -5.90 17.23
C ASP A 124 -1.38 -6.90 18.05
N LEU A 125 -2.69 -6.93 17.83
CA LEU A 125 -3.61 -7.79 18.60
C LEU A 125 -3.33 -9.29 18.43
N TYR A 126 -2.80 -9.68 17.28
CA TYR A 126 -2.52 -11.08 16.97
C TYR A 126 -1.03 -11.42 16.99
N GLY A 127 -0.20 -10.48 17.47
CA GLY A 127 1.24 -10.70 17.57
C GLY A 127 1.98 -10.67 16.22
N TYR A 128 1.38 -10.04 15.21
CA TYR A 128 2.06 -9.79 13.95
C TYR A 128 3.04 -8.64 14.10
N ASP A 129 3.63 -8.21 13.02
CA ASP A 129 4.62 -7.14 12.95
C ASP A 129 4.05 -5.83 13.55
N PRO A 130 4.74 -5.17 14.50
CA PRO A 130 4.26 -3.91 15.06
C PRO A 130 4.62 -2.67 14.24
N GLY A 131 5.32 -2.84 13.12
CA GLY A 131 5.78 -1.74 12.28
C GLY A 131 4.68 -1.16 11.38
N PRO A 132 5.01 -0.09 10.65
CA PRO A 132 4.05 0.58 9.77
C PRO A 132 3.52 -0.31 8.64
N ARG A 133 2.26 -0.06 8.24
CA ARG A 133 1.66 -0.66 7.05
C ARG A 133 1.66 0.31 5.88
N CYS A 134 1.61 1.63 6.19
CA CYS A 134 1.54 2.65 5.16
C CYS A 134 2.91 2.99 4.60
N SER A 135 2.92 3.38 3.34
CA SER A 135 4.11 3.87 2.63
C SER A 135 4.27 5.37 2.83
N PRO A 136 5.48 5.91 2.82
CA PRO A 136 5.62 7.37 2.75
C PRO A 136 4.96 7.93 1.50
N LEU A 137 4.28 9.06 1.63
CA LEU A 137 3.67 9.77 0.50
C LEU A 137 4.46 11.06 0.28
N VAL A 138 4.99 11.26 -0.94
CA VAL A 138 5.82 12.44 -1.23
C VAL A 138 5.06 13.37 -2.17
N ASP A 139 4.91 14.63 -1.73
CA ASP A 139 4.30 15.68 -2.54
C ASP A 139 5.19 16.94 -2.47
N ARG A 140 5.85 17.27 -3.60
CA ARG A 140 6.84 18.35 -3.66
C ARG A 140 7.90 18.16 -2.57
N ASN A 141 8.13 19.16 -1.72
CA ASN A 141 9.13 19.10 -0.64
C ASN A 141 8.54 18.63 0.70
N ARG A 142 7.47 17.82 0.66
CA ARG A 142 6.86 17.22 1.86
C ARG A 142 6.77 15.71 1.76
N VAL A 143 7.00 15.04 2.90
CA VAL A 143 6.75 13.60 3.07
C VAL A 143 5.71 13.43 4.16
N PHE A 144 4.66 12.69 3.85
CA PHE A 144 3.61 12.37 4.81
C PHE A 144 3.73 10.88 5.19
N ILE A 145 3.61 10.60 6.48
CA ILE A 145 3.55 9.21 6.99
C ILE A 145 2.36 9.06 7.91
N TYR A 146 1.80 7.85 7.94
CA TYR A 146 0.66 7.52 8.79
C TYR A 146 1.01 6.24 9.53
N GLY A 147 1.37 6.37 10.80
CA GLY A 147 1.84 5.27 11.63
C GLY A 147 0.73 4.33 12.05
N THR A 148 1.11 3.10 12.39
CA THR A 148 0.19 2.04 12.83
C THR A 148 -0.64 2.47 14.03
N GLU A 149 -0.05 3.28 14.93
CA GLU A 149 -0.66 3.85 16.13
C GLU A 149 -1.51 5.09 15.84
N GLY A 150 -1.69 5.48 14.58
CA GLY A 150 -2.54 6.60 14.20
C GLY A 150 -1.89 7.97 14.14
N MET A 151 -0.56 8.06 14.31
CA MET A 151 0.14 9.34 14.15
C MET A 151 0.32 9.67 12.67
N VAL A 152 -0.10 10.85 12.29
CA VAL A 152 0.20 11.44 10.96
C VAL A 152 1.29 12.49 11.16
N TYR A 153 2.36 12.40 10.40
CA TYR A 153 3.43 13.41 10.37
C TYR A 153 3.59 13.97 8.97
N CYS A 154 3.82 15.26 8.90
CA CYS A 154 4.31 15.95 7.71
C CYS A 154 5.75 16.33 7.97
N LEU A 155 6.66 15.87 7.11
CA LEU A 155 8.09 16.12 7.22
C LEU A 155 8.57 16.88 5.97
N ASN A 156 9.57 17.72 6.14
CA ASN A 156 10.28 18.33 5.02
C ASN A 156 11.06 17.23 4.27
N ALA A 157 10.85 17.07 2.98
CA ALA A 157 11.43 15.99 2.18
C ALA A 157 12.96 16.11 2.02
N THR A 158 13.49 17.33 2.08
CA THR A 158 14.93 17.58 1.96
C THR A 158 15.68 17.27 3.26
N THR A 159 15.08 17.62 4.41
CA THR A 159 15.78 17.64 5.70
C THR A 159 15.28 16.58 6.69
N GLY A 160 14.07 16.03 6.50
CA GLY A 160 13.44 15.14 7.46
C GLY A 160 12.82 15.85 8.67
N LYS A 161 12.86 17.18 8.71
CA LYS A 161 12.36 17.96 9.85
C LYS A 161 10.82 17.93 9.87
N GLU A 162 10.24 17.71 11.07
CA GLU A 162 8.80 17.76 11.26
C GLU A 162 8.24 19.18 11.00
N GLU A 163 7.20 19.27 10.20
CA GLU A 163 6.45 20.51 9.99
C GLU A 163 5.18 20.53 10.84
N TRP A 164 4.47 19.41 10.91
CA TRP A 164 3.31 19.24 11.78
C TRP A 164 3.01 17.74 12.01
N SER A 165 2.21 17.48 13.04
CA SER A 165 1.73 16.12 13.31
C SER A 165 0.34 16.12 13.94
N VAL A 166 -0.37 15.01 13.78
CA VAL A 166 -1.72 14.80 14.35
C VAL A 166 -1.83 13.37 14.87
N ASP A 167 -2.30 13.23 16.10
CA ASP A 167 -2.66 11.94 16.69
C ASP A 167 -4.14 11.66 16.36
N THR A 168 -4.41 10.85 15.34
CA THR A 168 -5.78 10.59 14.89
C THR A 168 -6.57 9.73 15.89
N ILE A 169 -5.90 8.80 16.58
CA ILE A 169 -6.53 7.96 17.61
C ILE A 169 -7.12 8.85 18.71
N LYS A 170 -6.28 9.71 19.28
CA LYS A 170 -6.67 10.58 20.39
C LYS A 170 -7.70 11.65 19.95
N LYS A 171 -7.49 12.22 18.76
CA LYS A 171 -8.32 13.33 18.28
C LYS A 171 -9.74 12.89 17.89
N PHE A 172 -9.88 11.70 17.30
CA PHE A 172 -11.16 11.24 16.73
C PHE A 172 -11.78 10.05 17.48
N GLY A 173 -11.11 9.55 18.52
CA GLY A 173 -11.65 8.46 19.34
C GLY A 173 -11.58 7.09 18.67
N VAL A 174 -10.54 6.83 17.89
CA VAL A 174 -10.43 5.54 17.18
C VAL A 174 -10.22 4.40 18.17
N ILE A 175 -11.03 3.35 18.06
CA ILE A 175 -10.83 2.09 18.78
C ILE A 175 -9.93 1.21 17.91
N GLN A 176 -8.85 0.72 18.49
CA GLN A 176 -7.87 -0.07 17.74
C GLN A 176 -8.52 -1.26 17.04
N ASN A 177 -8.31 -1.37 15.74
CA ASN A 177 -8.73 -2.51 14.94
C ASN A 177 -7.68 -3.64 15.04
N PHE A 178 -7.78 -4.65 14.18
CA PHE A 178 -6.95 -5.87 14.28
C PHE A 178 -5.45 -5.60 14.04
N PHE A 179 -5.13 -4.74 13.07
CA PHE A 179 -3.77 -4.56 12.57
C PHE A 179 -3.29 -3.10 12.61
N GLY A 180 -4.01 -2.23 13.31
CA GLY A 180 -3.68 -0.81 13.35
C GLY A 180 -4.00 -0.10 12.04
N VAL A 181 -3.44 1.09 11.84
CA VAL A 181 -3.66 1.86 10.61
C VAL A 181 -2.92 1.22 9.43
N GLY A 182 -3.65 0.94 8.35
CA GLY A 182 -3.05 0.35 7.14
C GLY A 182 -3.48 1.01 5.84
N SER A 183 -4.38 1.99 5.89
CA SER A 183 -4.87 2.70 4.71
C SER A 183 -3.93 3.85 4.35
N ASN A 184 -3.30 3.79 3.19
CA ASN A 184 -2.44 4.87 2.71
C ASN A 184 -3.30 6.09 2.38
N PRO A 185 -2.89 7.29 2.85
CA PRO A 185 -3.59 8.53 2.50
C PRO A 185 -3.32 8.95 1.06
N VAL A 186 -4.09 9.94 0.59
CA VAL A 186 -3.91 10.53 -0.75
C VAL A 186 -3.87 12.06 -0.64
N ILE A 187 -3.28 12.70 -1.64
CA ILE A 187 -3.28 14.16 -1.79
C ILE A 187 -4.23 14.55 -2.92
N GLU A 188 -5.16 15.46 -2.63
CA GLU A 188 -5.99 16.13 -3.65
C GLU A 188 -5.89 17.64 -3.42
N GLY A 189 -5.23 18.32 -4.34
CA GLY A 189 -4.99 19.77 -4.19
C GLY A 189 -4.20 20.09 -2.93
N ASP A 190 -4.81 20.85 -2.03
CA ASP A 190 -4.19 21.22 -0.74
C ASP A 190 -4.61 20.29 0.42
N LEU A 191 -5.27 19.18 0.10
CA LEU A 191 -5.79 18.25 1.12
C LEU A 191 -4.97 16.97 1.20
N LEU A 192 -4.66 16.57 2.44
CA LEU A 192 -4.22 15.20 2.76
C LEU A 192 -5.44 14.47 3.29
N ILE A 193 -5.90 13.45 2.58
CA ILE A 193 -7.13 12.71 2.91
C ILE A 193 -6.74 11.37 3.51
N CYS A 194 -7.24 11.09 4.73
CA CYS A 194 -6.91 9.88 5.50
C CYS A 194 -8.17 9.10 5.88
N MET A 195 -8.09 7.78 5.85
CA MET A 195 -9.11 6.92 6.47
C MET A 195 -8.80 6.86 7.96
N VAL A 196 -9.76 7.26 8.81
CA VAL A 196 -9.56 7.38 10.27
C VAL A 196 -10.48 6.44 11.05
N GLY A 197 -11.80 6.55 10.89
CA GLY A 197 -12.75 5.63 11.49
C GLY A 197 -12.87 5.78 13.02
N GLY A 198 -13.08 7.00 13.49
CA GLY A 198 -13.24 7.29 14.90
C GLY A 198 -14.61 6.89 15.46
N SER A 199 -14.73 6.99 16.79
CA SER A 199 -15.90 6.54 17.55
C SER A 199 -16.24 7.56 18.66
N PRO A 200 -17.49 7.60 19.11
CA PRO A 200 -17.86 8.51 20.20
C PRO A 200 -17.26 8.06 21.54
N ASP A 201 -17.13 9.00 22.47
CA ASP A 201 -16.52 8.78 23.79
C ASP A 201 -17.15 7.63 24.57
N LYS A 202 -18.43 7.35 24.37
CA LYS A 202 -19.12 6.23 25.04
C LYS A 202 -18.51 4.86 24.71
N ASP A 203 -17.84 4.76 23.55
CA ASP A 203 -17.26 3.49 23.07
C ASP A 203 -15.83 3.25 23.58
N LYS A 204 -15.22 4.19 24.31
CA LYS A 204 -13.84 4.08 24.83
C LYS A 204 -13.59 2.83 25.68
N GLN A 205 -14.67 2.24 26.24
CA GLN A 205 -14.56 1.02 27.06
C GLN A 205 -14.47 -0.26 26.22
N ILE A 206 -14.79 -0.18 24.92
CA ILE A 206 -14.81 -1.37 24.06
C ILE A 206 -13.37 -1.85 23.83
N PRO A 207 -13.08 -3.12 24.11
CA PRO A 207 -11.72 -3.61 23.90
C PRO A 207 -11.29 -3.55 22.42
N PRO A 208 -9.99 -3.39 22.16
CA PRO A 208 -9.47 -3.43 20.80
C PRO A 208 -9.94 -4.67 20.02
N GLY A 209 -10.25 -4.49 18.76
CA GLY A 209 -10.68 -5.56 17.86
C GLY A 209 -12.15 -5.94 17.95
N GLN A 210 -12.91 -5.46 18.95
CA GLN A 210 -14.35 -5.77 19.09
C GLN A 210 -15.20 -4.81 18.23
N LEU A 211 -14.88 -4.73 16.94
CA LEU A 211 -15.38 -3.69 16.04
C LEU A 211 -16.88 -3.75 15.78
N ASP A 212 -17.50 -4.93 15.94
CA ASP A 212 -18.97 -5.04 15.79
C ASP A 212 -19.74 -4.35 16.93
N LEU A 213 -19.05 -4.02 18.03
CA LEU A 213 -19.64 -3.26 19.15
C LEU A 213 -19.38 -1.76 19.01
N VAL A 214 -18.49 -1.34 18.14
CA VAL A 214 -18.04 0.05 18.00
C VAL A 214 -18.97 0.81 17.06
N THR A 215 -19.35 2.02 17.45
CA THR A 215 -20.19 2.92 16.64
C THR A 215 -19.29 3.92 15.91
N PRO A 216 -19.46 4.14 14.59
CA PRO A 216 -18.75 5.24 13.94
C PRO A 216 -19.27 6.61 14.39
N ASN A 217 -18.50 7.66 14.21
CA ASN A 217 -18.85 9.03 14.63
C ASN A 217 -18.74 10.06 13.49
N GLY A 218 -18.83 9.58 12.22
CA GLY A 218 -18.78 10.48 11.07
C GLY A 218 -17.37 10.86 10.63
N THR A 219 -16.35 10.20 11.19
CA THR A 219 -14.94 10.47 10.83
C THR A 219 -14.28 9.29 10.13
N GLY A 220 -15.04 8.54 9.34
CA GLY A 220 -14.50 7.46 8.51
C GLY A 220 -13.37 7.99 7.63
N ILE A 221 -13.57 9.16 7.05
CA ILE A 221 -12.56 9.91 6.29
C ILE A 221 -12.39 11.30 6.90
N VAL A 222 -11.14 11.74 7.04
CA VAL A 222 -10.79 13.08 7.49
C VAL A 222 -9.80 13.68 6.48
N ALA A 223 -10.11 14.89 6.00
CA ALA A 223 -9.19 15.65 5.15
C ALA A 223 -8.52 16.74 5.99
N PHE A 224 -7.21 16.78 5.91
CA PHE A 224 -6.38 17.79 6.58
C PHE A 224 -5.80 18.72 5.51
N ASN A 225 -5.63 19.97 5.86
CA ASN A 225 -4.81 20.89 5.06
C ASN A 225 -3.37 20.36 5.08
N LYS A 226 -2.80 20.02 3.93
CA LYS A 226 -1.50 19.34 3.86
C LYS A 226 -0.33 20.19 4.38
N SER A 227 -0.50 21.53 4.39
CA SER A 227 0.56 22.44 4.87
C SER A 227 0.49 22.71 6.37
N THR A 228 -0.68 22.54 7.00
CA THR A 228 -0.87 22.94 8.41
C THR A 228 -1.36 21.82 9.33
N GLY A 229 -1.86 20.70 8.79
CA GLY A 229 -2.47 19.63 9.56
C GLY A 229 -3.86 19.97 10.14
N LYS A 230 -4.44 21.11 9.78
CA LYS A 230 -5.79 21.47 10.24
C LYS A 230 -6.85 20.66 9.49
N VAL A 231 -7.91 20.26 10.20
CA VAL A 231 -9.05 19.55 9.61
C VAL A 231 -9.82 20.50 8.71
N GLU A 232 -10.04 20.08 7.46
CA GLU A 232 -10.84 20.83 6.48
C GLU A 232 -12.26 20.25 6.36
N TYR A 233 -12.37 18.89 6.35
CA TYR A 233 -13.67 18.23 6.44
C TYR A 233 -13.52 16.85 7.05
N GLN A 234 -14.64 16.31 7.53
CA GLN A 234 -14.74 14.91 7.95
C GLN A 234 -16.07 14.35 7.47
N VAL A 235 -16.05 13.14 6.93
CA VAL A 235 -17.19 12.52 6.26
C VAL A 235 -17.14 11.00 6.43
N ILE A 236 -18.22 10.34 6.04
CA ILE A 236 -18.42 8.89 6.05
C ILE A 236 -18.61 8.36 7.48
N ASP A 237 -19.80 7.83 7.71
CA ASP A 237 -20.16 7.25 9.01
C ASP A 237 -19.84 5.75 9.01
N ASP A 238 -18.52 5.43 8.95
CA ASP A 238 -18.03 4.06 8.94
C ASP A 238 -16.72 3.98 9.72
N LEU A 239 -16.35 2.78 10.12
CA LEU A 239 -15.06 2.48 10.74
C LEU A 239 -14.00 2.22 9.67
N ALA A 240 -12.73 2.38 10.03
CA ALA A 240 -11.64 2.13 9.11
C ALA A 240 -11.46 0.62 8.84
N SER A 241 -11.03 0.31 7.63
CA SER A 241 -10.40 -0.95 7.29
C SER A 241 -8.97 -0.65 6.79
N TYR A 242 -8.41 -1.48 5.92
CA TYR A 242 -6.98 -1.36 5.59
C TYR A 242 -6.73 -0.97 4.14
N SER A 243 -7.79 -0.95 3.32
CA SER A 243 -7.70 -0.56 1.92
C SER A 243 -7.29 0.91 1.79
N SER A 244 -6.30 1.16 0.95
CA SER A 244 -5.84 2.53 0.69
C SER A 244 -6.86 3.28 -0.16
N LEU A 245 -6.89 4.60 0.00
CA LEU A 245 -7.80 5.46 -0.74
C LEU A 245 -7.40 5.51 -2.22
N LYS A 246 -8.41 5.54 -3.10
CA LYS A 246 -8.17 5.58 -4.54
C LYS A 246 -8.76 6.85 -5.15
N LEU A 247 -7.88 7.72 -5.65
CA LEU A 247 -8.29 8.89 -6.45
C LEU A 247 -8.42 8.49 -7.92
N ALA A 248 -9.43 9.03 -8.60
CA ALA A 248 -9.62 8.79 -10.03
C ALA A 248 -10.36 9.96 -10.67
N THR A 249 -10.18 10.12 -11.98
CA THR A 249 -11.01 11.03 -12.80
C THR A 249 -11.93 10.16 -13.63
N ILE A 250 -13.24 10.37 -13.52
CA ILE A 250 -14.24 9.68 -14.31
C ILE A 250 -15.01 10.77 -15.08
N GLY A 251 -14.89 10.73 -16.40
CA GLY A 251 -15.37 11.82 -17.23
C GLY A 251 -14.59 13.11 -16.93
N ASP A 252 -15.27 14.14 -16.52
CA ASP A 252 -14.69 15.43 -16.16
C ASP A 252 -14.64 15.65 -14.64
N ARG A 253 -14.96 14.62 -13.85
CA ARG A 253 -15.11 14.75 -12.41
C ARG A 253 -14.05 13.94 -11.65
N ARG A 254 -13.56 14.53 -10.53
CA ARG A 254 -12.67 13.86 -9.59
C ARG A 254 -13.49 13.06 -8.57
N TRP A 255 -12.95 11.90 -8.24
CA TRP A 255 -13.54 10.97 -7.29
C TRP A 255 -12.47 10.48 -6.31
N CYS A 256 -12.90 10.22 -5.09
CA CYS A 256 -12.15 9.38 -4.16
C CYS A 256 -13.03 8.18 -3.76
N PHE A 257 -12.43 7.02 -3.78
CA PHE A 257 -13.08 5.77 -3.37
C PHE A 257 -12.44 5.27 -2.09
N ALA A 258 -13.27 5.08 -1.06
CA ALA A 258 -12.85 4.58 0.25
C ALA A 258 -13.52 3.21 0.46
N PHE A 259 -12.70 2.15 0.54
CA PHE A 259 -13.18 0.80 0.81
C PHE A 259 -12.95 0.55 2.31
N ALA A 260 -13.89 1.06 3.12
CA ALA A 260 -13.85 1.05 4.58
C ALA A 260 -14.45 -0.24 5.14
N ARG A 261 -14.70 -0.30 6.45
CA ARG A 261 -15.16 -1.55 7.08
C ARG A 261 -16.51 -2.04 6.52
N GLY A 262 -17.45 -1.13 6.28
CA GLY A 262 -18.78 -1.50 5.80
C GLY A 262 -18.87 -1.75 4.31
N GLY A 263 -17.93 -1.23 3.53
CA GLY A 263 -17.96 -1.34 2.08
C GLY A 263 -17.30 -0.17 1.37
N LEU A 264 -17.72 0.05 0.12
CA LEU A 264 -17.16 1.08 -0.74
C LEU A 264 -18.01 2.35 -0.70
N THR A 265 -17.36 3.49 -0.47
CA THR A 265 -17.99 4.81 -0.59
C THR A 265 -17.29 5.59 -1.69
N GLY A 266 -18.08 6.21 -2.58
CA GLY A 266 -17.59 7.14 -3.58
C GLY A 266 -17.96 8.57 -3.19
N PHE A 267 -16.99 9.48 -3.23
CA PHE A 267 -17.20 10.85 -2.80
C PHE A 267 -16.32 11.83 -3.58
N ASP A 268 -16.68 13.12 -3.51
CA ASP A 268 -15.91 14.22 -4.08
C ASP A 268 -14.72 14.51 -3.15
N PRO A 269 -13.47 14.34 -3.60
CA PRO A 269 -12.32 14.53 -2.68
C PRO A 269 -12.07 15.98 -2.29
N ALA A 270 -12.54 16.95 -3.08
CA ALA A 270 -12.33 18.37 -2.75
C ALA A 270 -13.26 18.86 -1.64
N SER A 271 -14.48 18.33 -1.59
CA SER A 271 -15.52 18.79 -0.65
C SER A 271 -15.91 17.75 0.41
N GLY A 272 -15.61 16.48 0.17
CA GLY A 272 -16.08 15.39 1.01
C GLY A 272 -17.53 14.96 0.74
N ALA A 273 -18.20 15.56 -0.25
CA ALA A 273 -19.60 15.25 -0.55
C ALA A 273 -19.74 13.78 -0.99
N VAL A 274 -20.48 12.99 -0.23
CA VAL A 274 -20.68 11.55 -0.49
C VAL A 274 -21.77 11.39 -1.55
N ASP A 275 -21.48 10.59 -2.60
CA ASP A 275 -22.41 10.29 -3.69
C ASP A 275 -23.14 8.98 -3.46
N PHE A 276 -22.41 7.93 -3.06
CA PHE A 276 -23.03 6.61 -2.86
C PHE A 276 -22.24 5.79 -1.85
N GLU A 277 -22.93 4.83 -1.27
CA GLU A 277 -22.34 3.76 -0.47
C GLU A 277 -22.75 2.42 -1.10
N TYR A 278 -21.84 1.44 -1.00
CA TYR A 278 -22.07 0.08 -1.52
C TYR A 278 -21.56 -0.92 -0.48
N PRO A 279 -22.46 -1.56 0.27
CA PRO A 279 -22.05 -2.55 1.28
C PRO A 279 -21.31 -3.73 0.65
N TRP A 280 -20.14 -4.04 1.20
CA TRP A 280 -19.32 -5.17 0.72
C TRP A 280 -18.35 -5.57 1.82
N ARG A 281 -18.73 -6.63 2.56
CA ARG A 281 -17.86 -7.22 3.57
C ARG A 281 -18.35 -8.61 3.92
N ALA A 282 -17.48 -9.44 4.53
CA ALA A 282 -17.87 -10.76 5.05
C ALA A 282 -18.72 -10.63 6.33
N HIS A 283 -19.50 -11.66 6.62
CA HIS A 283 -20.34 -11.72 7.81
C HIS A 283 -19.59 -12.21 9.05
N THR A 284 -18.33 -11.86 9.17
CA THR A 284 -17.50 -12.20 10.33
C THR A 284 -16.90 -10.94 10.92
N LEU A 285 -16.67 -10.97 12.24
CA LEU A 285 -16.01 -9.87 12.94
C LEU A 285 -14.67 -9.52 12.26
N GLU A 286 -13.92 -10.52 11.84
CA GLU A 286 -12.56 -10.38 11.31
C GLU A 286 -12.51 -10.01 9.81
N SER A 287 -13.64 -9.64 9.21
CA SER A 287 -13.65 -9.20 7.80
C SER A 287 -12.71 -8.00 7.60
N VAL A 288 -11.85 -8.11 6.59
CA VAL A 288 -10.80 -7.12 6.30
C VAL A 288 -10.90 -6.69 4.84
N ASN A 289 -11.33 -5.46 4.61
CA ASN A 289 -11.29 -4.82 3.30
C ASN A 289 -9.91 -4.17 3.17
N ALA A 290 -9.01 -4.77 2.40
CA ALA A 290 -7.60 -4.35 2.38
C ALA A 290 -7.04 -4.07 0.99
N ALA A 291 -7.46 -4.78 -0.04
CA ALA A 291 -7.04 -4.47 -1.41
C ALA A 291 -7.64 -3.14 -1.84
N MET A 292 -6.83 -2.27 -2.46
CA MET A 292 -7.29 -0.95 -2.91
C MET A 292 -8.25 -1.11 -4.11
N PRO A 293 -9.30 -0.27 -4.22
CA PRO A 293 -10.15 -0.29 -5.41
C PRO A 293 -9.36 -0.04 -6.69
N VAL A 294 -9.68 -0.82 -7.74
CA VAL A 294 -9.08 -0.65 -9.07
C VAL A 294 -10.09 0.11 -9.94
N VAL A 295 -9.69 1.25 -10.49
CA VAL A 295 -10.58 2.11 -11.27
C VAL A 295 -10.09 2.19 -12.71
N VAL A 296 -10.99 1.88 -13.66
CA VAL A 296 -10.68 1.91 -15.10
C VAL A 296 -11.85 2.56 -15.83
N GLY A 297 -11.61 3.70 -16.47
CA GLY A 297 -12.69 4.46 -17.10
C GLY A 297 -13.74 4.84 -16.05
N ASP A 298 -14.97 4.41 -16.26
CA ASP A 298 -16.08 4.65 -15.34
C ASP A 298 -16.43 3.43 -14.48
N GLU A 299 -15.51 2.48 -14.35
CA GLU A 299 -15.75 1.25 -13.60
C GLU A 299 -14.79 1.09 -12.42
N VAL A 300 -15.31 0.52 -11.32
CA VAL A 300 -14.59 0.30 -10.08
C VAL A 300 -14.69 -1.16 -9.67
N PHE A 301 -13.56 -1.83 -9.53
CA PHE A 301 -13.46 -3.21 -9.07
C PHE A 301 -12.99 -3.22 -7.61
N ILE A 302 -13.69 -4.01 -6.78
CA ILE A 302 -13.25 -4.28 -5.40
C ILE A 302 -13.25 -5.79 -5.14
N SER A 303 -12.41 -6.23 -4.21
CA SER A 303 -12.24 -7.64 -3.89
C SER A 303 -11.94 -7.82 -2.41
N GLU A 304 -12.49 -8.89 -1.81
CA GLU A 304 -12.35 -9.18 -0.39
C GLU A 304 -12.26 -10.69 -0.19
N THR A 305 -11.35 -11.14 0.68
CA THR A 305 -10.97 -12.56 0.79
C THR A 305 -11.73 -13.35 1.88
N TYR A 306 -12.46 -12.65 2.78
CA TYR A 306 -13.10 -13.30 3.93
C TYR A 306 -14.49 -13.86 3.60
N GLY A 307 -15.02 -13.57 2.41
CA GLY A 307 -16.33 -14.09 2.03
C GLY A 307 -16.89 -13.61 0.70
N PRO A 308 -17.18 -12.33 0.53
CA PRO A 308 -17.92 -11.89 -0.64
C PRO A 308 -17.20 -12.05 -1.98
N GLY A 309 -15.87 -12.04 -2.01
CA GLY A 309 -15.14 -12.09 -3.27
C GLY A 309 -15.07 -10.73 -3.95
N SER A 310 -15.37 -10.69 -5.25
CA SER A 310 -15.18 -9.50 -6.08
C SER A 310 -16.48 -9.01 -6.71
N THR A 311 -16.50 -7.72 -7.02
CA THR A 311 -17.58 -7.09 -7.79
C THR A 311 -16.99 -5.99 -8.67
N LEU A 312 -17.61 -5.79 -9.82
CA LEU A 312 -17.34 -4.67 -10.72
C LEU A 312 -18.56 -3.76 -10.75
N LEU A 313 -18.35 -2.50 -10.42
CA LEU A 313 -19.39 -1.47 -10.43
C LEU A 313 -19.14 -0.49 -11.57
N LYS A 314 -20.21 0.01 -12.16
CA LYS A 314 -20.17 1.13 -13.12
C LYS A 314 -20.66 2.39 -12.40
N ILE A 315 -19.94 3.49 -12.57
CA ILE A 315 -20.23 4.79 -11.96
C ILE A 315 -20.86 5.69 -13.03
N ASP A 316 -22.00 6.26 -12.74
CA ASP A 316 -22.68 7.18 -13.65
C ASP A 316 -23.35 8.31 -12.84
N LYS A 317 -22.88 9.55 -13.04
CA LYS A 317 -23.50 10.79 -12.50
C LYS A 317 -23.81 10.70 -10.99
N GLY A 318 -22.84 10.25 -10.20
CA GLY A 318 -23.00 10.18 -8.75
C GLY A 318 -23.74 8.94 -8.24
N THR A 319 -24.03 7.99 -9.11
CA THR A 319 -24.63 6.70 -8.72
C THR A 319 -23.75 5.53 -9.16
N LYS A 320 -24.10 4.35 -8.69
CA LYS A 320 -23.40 3.11 -9.11
C LYS A 320 -24.41 2.05 -9.52
N SER A 321 -24.01 1.18 -10.44
CA SER A 321 -24.73 -0.03 -10.80
C SER A 321 -23.76 -1.21 -10.85
N ILE A 322 -24.28 -2.41 -10.66
CA ILE A 322 -23.46 -3.62 -10.66
C ILE A 322 -23.30 -4.11 -12.10
N VAL A 323 -22.06 -4.23 -12.57
CA VAL A 323 -21.77 -4.89 -13.86
C VAL A 323 -21.80 -6.41 -13.65
N TRP A 324 -21.07 -6.87 -12.65
CA TRP A 324 -21.11 -8.26 -12.17
C TRP A 324 -20.63 -8.33 -10.73
N LYS A 325 -20.98 -9.41 -10.05
CA LYS A 325 -20.47 -9.70 -8.71
C LYS A 325 -20.40 -11.21 -8.49
N ASP A 326 -19.50 -11.61 -7.62
CA ASP A 326 -19.42 -13.00 -7.17
C ASP A 326 -20.67 -13.36 -6.35
N GLU A 327 -21.14 -14.60 -6.50
CA GLU A 327 -22.25 -15.12 -5.70
C GLU A 327 -21.80 -15.30 -4.25
N GLU A 328 -22.58 -14.78 -3.32
CA GLU A 328 -22.22 -14.65 -1.91
C GLU A 328 -21.71 -15.98 -1.30
N PHE A 329 -22.45 -17.06 -1.52
CA PHE A 329 -22.13 -18.36 -0.89
C PHE A 329 -21.42 -19.33 -1.82
N SER A 330 -21.07 -18.91 -3.02
CA SER A 330 -20.27 -19.73 -3.94
C SER A 330 -18.83 -19.84 -3.49
N ARG A 331 -18.22 -21.01 -3.71
CA ARG A 331 -16.77 -21.19 -3.56
C ARG A 331 -16.02 -20.74 -4.82
N ASP A 332 -16.73 -20.60 -5.94
CA ASP A 332 -16.16 -20.21 -7.22
C ASP A 332 -16.18 -18.69 -7.34
N LYS A 333 -15.20 -18.03 -6.72
CA LYS A 333 -15.03 -16.59 -6.77
C LYS A 333 -14.10 -16.19 -7.91
N ALA A 334 -14.38 -15.06 -8.55
CA ALA A 334 -13.51 -14.51 -9.59
C ALA A 334 -12.13 -14.21 -8.99
N MET A 335 -12.11 -13.50 -7.86
CA MET A 335 -10.88 -13.18 -7.14
C MET A 335 -11.21 -12.90 -5.67
N GLN A 336 -10.31 -13.31 -4.79
CA GLN A 336 -10.40 -13.03 -3.35
C GLN A 336 -9.09 -12.39 -2.92
N ALA A 337 -8.88 -11.13 -3.33
CA ALA A 337 -7.68 -10.38 -2.99
C ALA A 337 -7.65 -10.09 -1.48
N HIS A 338 -6.46 -10.22 -0.87
CA HIS A 338 -6.25 -9.90 0.54
C HIS A 338 -5.75 -8.45 0.66
N TRP A 339 -4.47 -8.22 0.97
CA TRP A 339 -3.88 -6.87 0.98
C TRP A 339 -3.32 -6.47 -0.39
N ASN A 340 -3.00 -7.43 -1.22
CA ASN A 340 -2.33 -7.27 -2.50
C ASN A 340 -3.33 -6.82 -3.57
N THR A 341 -3.21 -5.56 -3.95
CA THR A 341 -4.11 -4.93 -4.91
C THR A 341 -3.91 -5.53 -6.30
N PRO A 342 -4.97 -6.01 -6.96
CA PRO A 342 -4.86 -6.50 -8.34
C PRO A 342 -4.54 -5.37 -9.33
N VAL A 343 -3.98 -5.74 -10.48
CA VAL A 343 -3.51 -4.80 -11.50
C VAL A 343 -4.27 -5.03 -12.81
N TYR A 344 -4.86 -3.98 -13.35
CA TYR A 344 -5.61 -4.04 -14.61
C TYR A 344 -4.67 -3.79 -15.80
N VAL A 345 -4.76 -4.66 -16.82
CA VAL A 345 -4.06 -4.49 -18.11
C VAL A 345 -4.99 -4.96 -19.24
N ASP A 346 -5.30 -4.07 -20.17
CA ASP A 346 -5.94 -4.38 -21.47
C ASP A 346 -7.15 -5.31 -21.38
N GLY A 347 -8.08 -5.03 -20.48
CA GLY A 347 -9.33 -5.78 -20.37
C GLY A 347 -9.28 -6.94 -19.38
N TYR A 348 -8.20 -7.08 -18.65
CA TYR A 348 -8.02 -8.16 -17.68
C TYR A 348 -7.42 -7.62 -16.38
N VAL A 349 -7.75 -8.26 -15.26
CA VAL A 349 -7.17 -7.94 -13.96
C VAL A 349 -6.36 -9.15 -13.49
N TYR A 350 -5.13 -8.87 -13.05
CA TYR A 350 -4.18 -9.88 -12.59
C TYR A 350 -3.94 -9.67 -11.10
N GLY A 351 -3.90 -10.75 -10.34
CA GLY A 351 -3.67 -10.61 -8.90
C GLY A 351 -3.61 -11.94 -8.19
N CYS A 352 -3.30 -11.85 -6.92
CA CYS A 352 -3.30 -13.01 -6.04
C CYS A 352 -4.67 -13.18 -5.39
N SER A 353 -5.18 -14.40 -5.39
CA SER A 353 -6.48 -14.76 -4.80
C SER A 353 -6.26 -15.77 -3.68
N GLY A 354 -6.74 -15.46 -2.47
CA GLY A 354 -6.69 -16.37 -1.33
C GLY A 354 -6.09 -15.74 -0.07
N ARG A 355 -6.62 -16.17 1.06
CA ARG A 355 -6.27 -15.62 2.38
C ARG A 355 -5.02 -16.25 2.99
N HIS A 356 -4.76 -17.51 2.69
CA HIS A 356 -3.68 -18.27 3.30
C HIS A 356 -2.64 -18.70 2.27
N THR A 357 -1.40 -18.79 2.69
CA THR A 357 -0.27 -19.23 1.86
C THR A 357 -0.59 -20.47 1.03
N GLN A 358 -1.23 -21.47 1.67
CA GLN A 358 -1.46 -22.78 1.05
C GLN A 358 -2.56 -22.77 -0.01
N ASN A 359 -3.49 -21.82 0.05
CA ASN A 359 -4.61 -21.76 -0.89
C ASN A 359 -4.60 -20.51 -1.78
N ALA A 360 -3.54 -19.74 -1.71
CA ALA A 360 -3.38 -18.56 -2.59
C ALA A 360 -2.94 -19.00 -3.98
N ASP A 361 -3.55 -18.41 -4.98
CA ASP A 361 -3.17 -18.61 -6.38
C ASP A 361 -3.02 -17.28 -7.11
N LEU A 362 -2.18 -17.28 -8.14
CA LEU A 362 -2.04 -16.15 -9.05
C LEU A 362 -3.03 -16.32 -10.19
N ARG A 363 -3.84 -15.30 -10.48
CA ARG A 363 -4.93 -15.35 -11.47
C ARG A 363 -4.91 -14.24 -12.48
N CYS A 364 -5.47 -14.54 -13.63
CA CYS A 364 -5.93 -13.56 -14.61
C CYS A 364 -7.46 -13.69 -14.73
N VAL A 365 -8.17 -12.56 -14.60
CA VAL A 365 -9.62 -12.51 -14.63
C VAL A 365 -10.07 -11.50 -15.68
N GLN A 366 -11.03 -11.86 -16.52
CA GLN A 366 -11.60 -10.96 -17.50
C GLN A 366 -12.40 -9.86 -16.80
N TRP A 367 -12.07 -8.60 -17.08
CA TRP A 367 -12.60 -7.42 -16.40
C TRP A 367 -14.14 -7.35 -16.45
N LYS A 368 -14.70 -7.46 -17.66
CA LYS A 368 -16.13 -7.21 -17.89
C LYS A 368 -17.05 -8.33 -17.40
N THR A 369 -16.53 -9.52 -17.13
CA THR A 369 -17.37 -10.70 -16.83
C THR A 369 -17.02 -11.41 -15.52
N GLY A 370 -15.84 -11.17 -14.97
CA GLY A 370 -15.34 -11.91 -13.81
C GLY A 370 -14.85 -13.32 -14.16
N LYS A 371 -14.80 -13.67 -15.45
CA LYS A 371 -14.35 -15.01 -15.87
C LYS A 371 -12.86 -15.20 -15.55
N VAL A 372 -12.52 -16.27 -14.82
CA VAL A 372 -11.12 -16.64 -14.58
C VAL A 372 -10.55 -17.21 -15.88
N MET A 373 -9.53 -16.56 -16.41
CA MET A 373 -8.87 -16.99 -17.66
C MET A 373 -7.86 -18.10 -17.37
N TRP A 374 -7.05 -17.91 -16.32
CA TRP A 374 -6.15 -18.92 -15.81
C TRP A 374 -5.88 -18.68 -14.32
N SER A 375 -5.45 -19.73 -13.63
CA SER A 375 -5.12 -19.71 -12.21
C SER A 375 -3.94 -20.64 -11.97
N ILE A 376 -2.90 -20.13 -11.31
CA ILE A 376 -1.68 -20.88 -11.00
C ILE A 376 -1.63 -21.09 -9.48
N PRO A 377 -1.88 -22.30 -9.01
CA PRO A 377 -1.86 -22.58 -7.57
C PRO A 377 -0.45 -22.63 -7.01
N ARG A 378 -0.34 -22.54 -5.69
CA ARG A 378 0.93 -22.67 -4.95
C ARG A 378 1.95 -21.55 -5.25
N THR A 379 1.46 -20.38 -5.70
CA THR A 379 2.33 -19.22 -5.89
C THR A 379 2.50 -18.39 -4.61
N THR A 380 1.97 -18.87 -3.50
CA THR A 380 1.87 -18.16 -2.23
C THR A 380 1.09 -16.85 -2.39
N ARG A 381 0.97 -16.06 -1.34
CA ARG A 381 0.41 -14.71 -1.51
C ARG A 381 1.49 -13.83 -2.13
N CYS A 382 1.10 -13.05 -3.13
CA CYS A 382 2.08 -12.30 -3.91
C CYS A 382 1.52 -10.94 -4.33
N SER A 383 2.42 -10.00 -4.61
CA SER A 383 2.11 -8.65 -5.07
C SER A 383 2.73 -8.39 -6.43
N LEU A 384 2.02 -7.63 -7.26
CA LEU A 384 2.38 -7.42 -8.65
C LEU A 384 2.67 -5.96 -8.97
N THR A 385 3.61 -5.73 -9.88
CA THR A 385 3.81 -4.44 -10.53
C THR A 385 3.98 -4.68 -12.03
N TYR A 386 3.17 -3.98 -12.83
CA TYR A 386 3.21 -4.09 -14.29
C TYR A 386 4.21 -3.13 -14.89
N ILE A 387 4.99 -3.60 -15.87
CA ILE A 387 5.90 -2.78 -16.63
C ILE A 387 6.18 -3.44 -18.00
N ASP A 388 6.11 -2.66 -19.07
CA ASP A 388 6.60 -3.02 -20.41
C ASP A 388 6.08 -4.40 -20.89
N GLY A 389 4.77 -4.61 -20.75
CA GLY A 389 4.14 -5.87 -21.20
C GLY A 389 4.31 -7.04 -20.22
N HIS A 390 4.87 -6.81 -19.05
CA HIS A 390 5.23 -7.86 -18.09
C HIS A 390 4.77 -7.51 -16.68
N PHE A 391 4.75 -8.52 -15.82
CA PHE A 391 4.54 -8.35 -14.38
C PHE A 391 5.80 -8.78 -13.63
N LEU A 392 6.24 -7.91 -12.73
CA LEU A 392 7.14 -8.24 -11.64
C LEU A 392 6.28 -8.80 -10.52
N CYS A 393 6.55 -10.00 -10.07
CA CYS A 393 5.81 -10.67 -9.01
C CYS A 393 6.71 -10.92 -7.82
N GLN A 394 6.32 -10.43 -6.66
CA GLN A 394 7.01 -10.72 -5.40
C GLN A 394 6.13 -11.60 -4.52
N GLY A 395 6.58 -12.82 -4.25
CA GLY A 395 5.93 -13.76 -3.34
C GLY A 395 6.34 -13.51 -1.90
N GLU A 396 5.46 -13.86 -0.96
CA GLU A 396 5.64 -13.54 0.46
C GLU A 396 6.89 -14.16 1.11
N TYR A 397 7.48 -15.19 0.51
CA TYR A 397 8.73 -15.80 0.99
C TYR A 397 9.96 -15.26 0.25
N GLY A 398 9.85 -14.12 -0.40
CA GLY A 398 10.98 -13.46 -1.04
C GLY A 398 11.23 -13.85 -2.49
N HIS A 399 10.39 -14.69 -3.08
CA HIS A 399 10.50 -15.06 -4.50
C HIS A 399 10.24 -13.84 -5.38
N LEU A 400 11.13 -13.58 -6.32
CA LEU A 400 10.95 -12.50 -7.29
C LEU A 400 11.04 -13.11 -8.70
N PHE A 401 10.00 -12.90 -9.51
CA PHE A 401 10.00 -13.42 -10.88
C PHE A 401 9.24 -12.51 -11.83
N LEU A 402 9.49 -12.73 -13.11
CA LEU A 402 8.92 -11.96 -14.23
C LEU A 402 8.05 -12.88 -15.09
N PHE A 403 6.83 -12.39 -15.43
CA PHE A 403 5.98 -13.11 -16.40
C PHE A 403 5.28 -12.12 -17.34
N LYS A 404 4.90 -12.59 -18.54
CA LYS A 404 4.21 -11.76 -19.52
C LYS A 404 2.75 -11.48 -19.09
N ALA A 405 2.27 -10.28 -19.40
CA ALA A 405 0.85 -9.94 -19.29
C ALA A 405 0.09 -10.60 -20.46
N ASN A 406 -0.29 -11.87 -20.27
CA ASN A 406 -0.93 -12.69 -21.30
C ASN A 406 -2.22 -13.29 -20.71
N PRO A 407 -3.41 -12.90 -21.21
CA PRO A 407 -4.66 -13.43 -20.67
C PRO A 407 -4.98 -14.87 -21.11
N GLU A 408 -4.31 -15.37 -22.15
CA GLU A 408 -4.58 -16.73 -22.65
C GLU A 408 -3.88 -17.80 -21.82
N LYS A 409 -2.69 -17.47 -21.27
CA LYS A 409 -1.90 -18.43 -20.49
C LYS A 409 -0.90 -17.71 -19.58
N PHE A 410 -0.51 -18.37 -18.52
CA PHE A 410 0.59 -17.92 -17.68
C PHE A 410 1.91 -18.21 -18.37
N GLU A 411 2.79 -17.19 -18.46
CA GLU A 411 4.00 -17.26 -19.26
C GLU A 411 5.20 -16.66 -18.51
N PRO A 412 5.78 -17.42 -17.54
CA PRO A 412 6.93 -16.93 -16.79
C PRO A 412 8.19 -16.88 -17.66
N LEU A 413 9.05 -15.90 -17.41
CA LEU A 413 10.25 -15.64 -18.22
C LEU A 413 11.55 -15.78 -17.42
N ALA A 414 11.57 -15.29 -16.16
CA ALA A 414 12.82 -15.16 -15.41
C ALA A 414 12.53 -15.15 -13.91
N GLY A 415 13.55 -15.44 -13.11
CA GLY A 415 13.51 -15.32 -11.66
C GLY A 415 13.14 -16.61 -10.95
N ASP A 416 12.62 -16.47 -9.74
CA ASP A 416 12.41 -17.57 -8.79
C ASP A 416 11.11 -18.34 -9.08
N ILE A 417 11.00 -18.93 -10.26
CA ILE A 417 9.89 -19.78 -10.67
C ILE A 417 10.37 -20.87 -11.61
N LYS A 418 9.86 -22.08 -11.47
CA LYS A 418 10.26 -23.24 -12.29
C LYS A 418 9.02 -23.98 -12.76
N LYS A 419 9.13 -24.63 -13.92
CA LYS A 419 8.09 -25.56 -14.39
C LYS A 419 8.01 -26.74 -13.43
N GLY A 420 6.79 -27.09 -13.06
CA GLY A 420 6.53 -28.28 -12.28
C GLY A 420 6.60 -29.56 -13.13
N ASP A 421 6.32 -30.70 -12.52
CA ASP A 421 6.42 -32.00 -13.18
C ASP A 421 5.31 -32.24 -14.21
N ARG A 422 4.20 -31.53 -14.12
CA ARG A 422 3.07 -31.66 -15.05
C ARG A 422 2.88 -30.41 -15.88
N GLU A 423 2.32 -30.57 -17.07
CA GLU A 423 1.99 -29.42 -17.94
C GLU A 423 1.08 -28.45 -17.21
N GLY A 424 1.45 -27.18 -17.21
CA GLY A 424 0.68 -26.11 -16.56
C GLY A 424 0.98 -25.93 -15.08
N GLU A 425 1.81 -26.77 -14.49
CA GLU A 425 2.25 -26.61 -13.09
C GLU A 425 3.52 -25.77 -13.01
N TYR A 426 3.63 -25.02 -11.93
CA TYR A 426 4.78 -24.19 -11.61
C TYR A 426 5.07 -24.29 -10.12
N ASP A 427 6.34 -24.27 -9.78
CA ASP A 427 6.79 -24.35 -8.39
C ASP A 427 7.76 -23.20 -8.09
N LEU A 428 7.69 -22.70 -6.88
CA LEU A 428 8.67 -21.74 -6.36
C LEU A 428 9.84 -22.52 -5.78
N PRO A 429 11.09 -22.17 -6.14
CA PRO A 429 12.26 -22.91 -5.61
C PRO A 429 12.40 -22.66 -4.11
N PHE A 430 13.03 -23.58 -3.41
CA PHE A 430 13.28 -23.45 -1.97
C PHE A 430 14.21 -22.25 -1.67
N ASP A 431 15.27 -22.11 -2.45
CA ASP A 431 16.21 -21.02 -2.30
C ASP A 431 15.85 -19.88 -3.27
N THR A 432 15.75 -18.66 -2.75
CA THR A 432 15.46 -17.47 -3.57
C THR A 432 16.76 -16.77 -4.00
N THR A 433 16.70 -16.08 -5.13
CA THR A 433 17.87 -15.40 -5.71
C THR A 433 18.44 -14.33 -4.78
N TYR A 434 17.58 -13.62 -4.06
CA TYR A 434 17.99 -12.41 -3.28
C TYR A 434 17.87 -12.58 -1.78
N ASP A 435 17.47 -13.76 -1.30
CA ASP A 435 17.38 -14.06 0.13
C ASP A 435 16.61 -12.99 0.93
N LEU A 436 15.41 -12.64 0.43
CA LEU A 436 14.51 -11.70 1.10
C LEU A 436 13.65 -12.45 2.12
N SER A 437 13.70 -12.03 3.37
CA SER A 437 13.00 -12.74 4.46
C SER A 437 11.49 -12.53 4.45
N TYR A 438 10.76 -13.58 4.88
CA TYR A 438 9.30 -13.52 5.12
C TYR A 438 8.99 -12.53 6.27
N PRO A 439 7.91 -11.74 6.16
CA PRO A 439 7.03 -11.63 5.00
C PRO A 439 7.50 -10.53 4.01
N ALA A 440 7.57 -10.90 2.75
CA ALA A 440 7.90 -9.98 1.65
C ALA A 440 6.60 -9.56 0.95
N TRP A 441 5.77 -8.80 1.64
CA TRP A 441 4.40 -8.47 1.19
C TRP A 441 4.29 -7.20 0.34
N ALA A 442 5.28 -6.32 0.40
CA ALA A 442 5.26 -5.06 -0.34
C ALA A 442 5.35 -5.29 -1.84
N ALA A 443 4.59 -4.54 -2.62
CA ALA A 443 4.67 -4.63 -4.08
C ALA A 443 6.03 -4.08 -4.57
N PRO A 444 6.60 -4.65 -5.65
CA PRO A 444 7.83 -4.09 -6.24
C PRO A 444 7.64 -2.64 -6.68
N VAL A 445 8.65 -1.81 -6.45
CA VAL A 445 8.66 -0.39 -6.82
C VAL A 445 9.62 -0.19 -7.99
N VAL A 446 9.15 0.48 -9.05
CA VAL A 446 9.99 0.77 -10.22
C VAL A 446 10.10 2.28 -10.39
N SER A 447 11.31 2.79 -10.46
CA SER A 447 11.54 4.22 -10.67
C SER A 447 12.89 4.45 -11.35
N HIS A 448 12.84 5.16 -12.47
CA HIS A 448 14.04 5.55 -13.25
C HIS A 448 14.92 4.35 -13.62
N GLY A 449 14.29 3.24 -14.02
CA GLY A 449 14.97 2.04 -14.45
C GLY A 449 15.49 1.17 -13.32
N LEU A 450 15.22 1.55 -12.07
CA LEU A 450 15.62 0.81 -10.88
C LEU A 450 14.41 0.09 -10.29
N LEU A 451 14.66 -1.11 -9.78
CA LEU A 451 13.65 -1.94 -9.10
C LEU A 451 14.03 -2.07 -7.63
N TYR A 452 13.12 -1.67 -6.76
CA TYR A 452 13.30 -1.79 -5.31
C TYR A 452 12.32 -2.85 -4.81
N VAL A 453 12.85 -3.85 -4.13
CA VAL A 453 12.04 -4.91 -3.50
C VAL A 453 12.51 -5.10 -2.07
N ARG A 454 11.57 -5.39 -1.18
CA ARG A 454 11.90 -5.58 0.23
C ARG A 454 11.34 -6.90 0.77
N GLY A 455 12.12 -7.51 1.67
CA GLY A 455 11.63 -8.50 2.62
C GLY A 455 11.30 -7.85 3.95
N SER A 456 11.19 -8.64 5.00
CA SER A 456 10.97 -8.10 6.35
C SER A 456 12.23 -7.44 6.93
N ASP A 457 13.40 -7.85 6.46
CA ASP A 457 14.69 -7.52 7.06
C ASP A 457 15.55 -6.57 6.22
N LYS A 458 15.30 -6.48 4.92
CA LYS A 458 16.12 -5.64 4.04
C LYS A 458 15.36 -5.18 2.79
N VAL A 459 15.85 -4.09 2.20
CA VAL A 459 15.47 -3.65 0.85
C VAL A 459 16.69 -3.78 -0.06
N ILE A 460 16.44 -4.18 -1.30
CA ILE A 460 17.48 -4.23 -2.33
C ILE A 460 17.07 -3.36 -3.51
N CYS A 461 18.06 -2.78 -4.17
CA CYS A 461 17.89 -2.02 -5.41
C CYS A 461 18.59 -2.76 -6.54
N LEU A 462 17.82 -3.07 -7.57
CA LEU A 462 18.27 -3.85 -8.72
C LEU A 462 18.23 -3.00 -9.99
N GLU A 463 19.14 -3.24 -10.92
CA GLU A 463 19.09 -2.59 -12.24
C GLU A 463 18.11 -3.33 -13.14
N LEU A 464 16.95 -2.72 -13.40
CA LEU A 464 15.90 -3.32 -14.23
C LEU A 464 16.00 -2.86 -15.68
N ILE A 465 16.43 -1.61 -15.90
CA ILE A 465 16.64 -1.04 -17.23
C ILE A 465 18.08 -0.49 -17.28
N ASN A 466 18.84 -0.89 -18.27
CA ASN A 466 20.24 -0.43 -18.41
C ASN A 466 20.30 1.09 -18.51
N ASN A 467 21.19 1.70 -17.72
CA ASN A 467 21.42 3.13 -17.79
C ASN A 467 22.23 3.44 -19.06
N LYS A 468 21.63 4.15 -20.02
CA LYS A 468 22.26 4.50 -21.31
C LYS A 468 22.92 5.87 -21.23
#